data_578f88013125b64412cd10f27dd6017d
#
_entry.id   578f88013125b64412cd10f27dd6017d
#
_cell.length_a   1.000
_cell.length_b   1.000
_cell.length_c   1.000
_cell.angle_alpha   90.00
_cell.angle_beta   90.00
_cell.angle_gamma   90.00
#
_symmetry.space_group_name_H-M   'P 1'
#
loop_
_entity.id
_entity.type
_entity.pdbx_description
1 polymer ?
#
loop_
_entity_poly.entity_id
_entity_poly.type
_entity_poly.pdbx_seq_one_letter_code
_entity_poly.pdbx_strand_id
1 'polypeptide(L)'
;FKDLFDFCERIDLKRVNKRTLDALIRSGALDRLGPHFHDEIKAYQANIDINRATLLSALGEAIKSAEQAAHTADSGHVDLFGGMFEEADADVYANHRKVRELTLKERLKGEKDTLGLYLTGHPIDEYETEIRRFARQRIVDLKPSRETQTIAGMIIALRVMKNKKGDKMGFVTLDDRSGRI
;
A
#
# COMPACT_ATOMS: atom_id res chain seq x y z
N PHE A 1 20.36 -1.38 1.25
CA PHE A 1 19.60 -2.43 1.95
C PHE A 1 19.37 -3.59 1.00
N LYS A 2 19.63 -4.82 1.48
CA LYS A 2 19.44 -6.04 0.70
C LYS A 2 17.97 -6.51 0.75
N ASP A 3 17.40 -6.54 1.93
CA ASP A 3 16.07 -7.03 2.23
C ASP A 3 15.47 -6.33 3.47
N LEU A 4 14.29 -6.75 3.92
CA LEU A 4 13.60 -6.18 5.08
C LEU A 4 14.35 -6.43 6.40
N PHE A 5 15.05 -7.55 6.54
CA PHE A 5 15.80 -7.90 7.74
C PHE A 5 17.02 -6.98 7.89
N ASP A 6 17.86 -6.86 6.83
CA ASP A 6 18.97 -5.91 6.77
C ASP A 6 18.50 -4.46 7.00
N PHE A 7 17.30 -4.11 6.50
CA PHE A 7 16.72 -2.80 6.76
C PHE A 7 16.41 -2.59 8.24
N CYS A 8 15.72 -3.56 8.88
CA CYS A 8 15.37 -3.46 10.30
C CYS A 8 16.59 -3.44 11.23
N GLU A 9 17.66 -4.15 10.90
CA GLU A 9 18.91 -4.15 11.67
C GLU A 9 19.65 -2.81 11.63
N ARG A 10 19.53 -2.06 10.56
CA ARG A 10 20.26 -0.79 10.38
C ARG A 10 19.50 0.44 10.83
N ILE A 11 18.22 0.34 11.07
CA ILE A 11 17.41 1.47 11.54
C ILE A 11 17.31 1.49 13.06
N ASP A 12 17.05 2.67 13.62
CA ASP A 12 16.76 2.81 15.05
C ASP A 12 15.30 2.43 15.35
N LEU A 13 15.06 1.19 15.76
CA LEU A 13 13.72 0.66 16.08
C LEU A 13 13.05 1.38 17.27
N LYS A 14 13.79 2.14 18.08
CA LYS A 14 13.21 3.00 19.12
C LYS A 14 12.48 4.19 18.52
N ARG A 15 12.92 4.66 17.34
CA ARG A 15 12.32 5.78 16.60
C ARG A 15 11.32 5.31 15.54
N VAL A 16 11.61 4.19 14.88
CA VAL A 16 10.80 3.63 13.79
C VAL A 16 10.09 2.38 14.30
N ASN A 17 8.88 2.56 14.81
CA ASN A 17 8.11 1.45 15.39
C ASN A 17 7.46 0.58 14.29
N LYS A 18 6.92 -0.59 14.70
CA LYS A 18 6.25 -1.55 13.82
C LYS A 18 5.14 -0.91 12.96
N ARG A 19 4.37 0.04 13.51
CA ARG A 19 3.28 0.72 12.78
C ARG A 19 3.84 1.57 11.63
N THR A 20 4.96 2.23 11.84
CA THR A 20 5.65 3.01 10.79
C THR A 20 6.15 2.09 9.68
N LEU A 21 6.76 0.95 10.03
CA LEU A 21 7.24 -0.04 9.06
C LEU A 21 6.08 -0.66 8.26
N ASP A 22 4.97 -1.02 8.91
CA ASP A 22 3.75 -1.48 8.24
C ASP A 22 3.23 -0.42 7.25
N ALA A 23 3.22 0.85 7.64
CA ALA A 23 2.82 1.94 6.74
C ALA A 23 3.77 2.10 5.54
N LEU A 24 5.09 1.98 5.75
CA LEU A 24 6.08 2.03 4.67
C LEU A 24 5.89 0.87 3.67
N ILE A 25 5.59 -0.34 4.14
CA ILE A 25 5.28 -1.48 3.25
C ILE A 25 3.98 -1.20 2.47
N ARG A 26 2.91 -0.77 3.15
CA ARG A 26 1.61 -0.50 2.50
C ARG A 26 1.67 0.64 1.49
N SER A 27 2.50 1.63 1.73
CA SER A 27 2.74 2.74 0.80
C SER A 27 3.57 2.35 -0.43
N GLY A 28 4.24 1.19 -0.39
CA GLY A 28 5.15 0.74 -1.44
C GLY A 28 6.58 1.24 -1.30
N ALA A 29 6.90 1.98 -0.24
CA ALA A 29 8.25 2.53 -0.04
C ALA A 29 9.33 1.44 0.13
N LEU A 30 8.93 0.25 0.59
CA LEU A 30 9.82 -0.89 0.82
C LEU A 30 9.68 -2.00 -0.24
N ASP A 31 9.00 -1.76 -1.36
CA ASP A 31 8.77 -2.78 -2.38
C ASP A 31 10.06 -3.39 -2.94
N ARG A 32 11.15 -2.60 -2.99
CA ARG A 32 12.48 -3.06 -3.43
C ARG A 32 13.14 -4.07 -2.49
N LEU A 33 12.69 -4.16 -1.27
CA LEU A 33 13.23 -5.08 -0.27
C LEU A 33 12.55 -6.44 -0.28
N GLY A 34 11.50 -6.62 -1.06
CA GLY A 34 10.75 -7.87 -1.13
C GLY A 34 11.30 -8.85 -2.17
N PRO A 35 10.99 -10.16 -2.01
CA PRO A 35 11.52 -11.22 -2.86
C PRO A 35 10.98 -11.20 -4.29
N HIS A 36 9.90 -10.48 -4.53
CA HIS A 36 9.20 -10.41 -5.82
C HIS A 36 9.37 -9.06 -6.50
N PHE A 37 10.35 -8.28 -6.09
CA PHE A 37 10.69 -7.03 -6.78
C PHE A 37 11.47 -7.33 -8.06
N HIS A 38 11.09 -6.68 -9.15
CA HIS A 38 11.78 -6.70 -10.43
C HIS A 38 11.93 -5.28 -10.95
N ASP A 39 13.05 -4.99 -11.60
CA ASP A 39 13.34 -3.66 -12.16
C ASP A 39 12.44 -3.32 -13.36
N GLU A 40 11.87 -4.32 -14.03
CA GLU A 40 10.91 -4.11 -15.10
C GLU A 40 9.53 -3.73 -14.56
N ILE A 41 8.98 -2.62 -15.04
CA ILE A 41 7.68 -2.07 -14.58
C ILE A 41 6.55 -3.11 -14.68
N LYS A 42 6.50 -3.91 -15.74
CA LYS A 42 5.44 -4.92 -15.93
C LYS A 42 5.54 -6.05 -14.89
N ALA A 43 6.75 -6.53 -14.65
CA ALA A 43 7.00 -7.56 -13.65
C ALA A 43 6.74 -7.05 -12.23
N TYR A 44 7.11 -5.80 -11.94
CA TYR A 44 6.78 -5.16 -10.68
C TYR A 44 5.27 -5.06 -10.46
N GLN A 45 4.51 -4.58 -11.45
CA GLN A 45 3.05 -4.44 -11.34
C GLN A 45 2.36 -5.80 -11.15
N ALA A 46 2.85 -6.87 -11.79
CA ALA A 46 2.30 -8.21 -11.65
C ALA A 46 2.52 -8.80 -10.25
N ASN A 47 3.61 -8.44 -9.58
CA ASN A 47 4.02 -9.05 -8.31
C ASN A 47 3.81 -8.16 -7.08
N ILE A 48 3.28 -6.94 -7.23
CA ILE A 48 3.17 -5.97 -6.14
C ILE A 48 2.35 -6.50 -4.97
N ASP A 49 1.25 -7.21 -5.22
CA ASP A 49 0.33 -7.70 -4.20
C ASP A 49 0.94 -8.81 -3.37
N ILE A 50 1.59 -9.80 -4.02
CA ILE A 50 2.28 -10.87 -3.31
C ILE A 50 3.54 -10.36 -2.62
N ASN A 51 4.25 -9.41 -3.22
CA ASN A 51 5.46 -8.84 -2.64
C ASN A 51 5.16 -8.12 -1.32
N ARG A 52 4.19 -7.20 -1.32
CA ARG A 52 3.77 -6.48 -0.10
C ARG A 52 3.18 -7.44 0.94
N ALA A 53 2.42 -8.45 0.53
CA ALA A 53 1.90 -9.47 1.45
C ALA A 53 3.04 -10.23 2.15
N THR A 54 4.08 -10.61 1.41
CA THR A 54 5.27 -11.28 1.95
C THR A 54 6.01 -10.39 2.94
N LEU A 55 6.26 -9.12 2.59
CA LEU A 55 6.89 -8.15 3.49
C LEU A 55 6.10 -7.94 4.79
N LEU A 56 4.76 -7.81 4.69
CA LEU A 56 3.89 -7.67 5.86
C LEU A 56 3.94 -8.91 6.78
N SER A 57 4.01 -10.11 6.17
CA SER A 57 4.14 -11.36 6.92
C SER A 57 5.48 -11.47 7.64
N ALA A 58 6.57 -11.08 6.98
CA ALA A 58 7.93 -11.15 7.53
C ALA A 58 8.25 -10.06 8.56
N LEU A 59 7.48 -8.95 8.58
CA LEU A 59 7.78 -7.78 9.38
C LEU A 59 8.00 -8.08 10.87
N GLY A 60 7.17 -8.96 11.44
CA GLY A 60 7.28 -9.32 12.87
C GLY A 60 8.56 -10.08 13.20
N GLU A 61 9.02 -10.94 12.29
CA GLU A 61 10.25 -11.70 12.43
C GLU A 61 11.48 -10.82 12.20
N ALA A 62 11.44 -9.97 11.18
CA ALA A 62 12.51 -9.01 10.89
C ALA A 62 12.79 -8.06 12.07
N ILE A 63 11.74 -7.57 12.74
CA ILE A 63 11.90 -6.72 13.93
C ILE A 63 12.55 -7.52 15.08
N LYS A 64 12.08 -8.75 15.35
CA LYS A 64 12.65 -9.59 16.42
C LYS A 64 14.10 -9.93 16.16
N SER A 65 14.47 -10.27 14.91
CA SER A 65 15.85 -10.54 14.52
C SER A 65 16.75 -9.34 14.79
N ALA A 66 16.31 -8.15 14.39
CA ALA A 66 17.04 -6.92 14.61
C ALA A 66 17.21 -6.57 16.11
N GLU A 67 16.16 -6.77 16.92
CA GLU A 67 16.24 -6.59 18.38
C GLU A 67 17.21 -7.56 19.03
N GLN A 68 17.24 -8.83 18.59
CA GLN A 68 18.18 -9.85 19.06
C GLN A 68 19.62 -9.50 18.69
N ALA A 69 19.86 -9.09 17.43
CA ALA A 69 21.17 -8.65 16.96
C ALA A 69 21.69 -7.47 17.78
N ALA A 70 20.85 -6.46 18.04
CA ALA A 70 21.19 -5.31 18.87
C ALA A 70 21.53 -5.71 20.31
N HIS A 71 20.77 -6.63 20.91
CA HIS A 71 21.01 -7.11 22.28
C HIS A 71 22.30 -7.90 22.36
N THR A 72 22.63 -8.72 21.37
CA THR A 72 23.88 -9.50 21.30
C THR A 72 25.08 -8.57 21.16
N ALA A 73 24.97 -7.52 20.35
CA ALA A 73 26.02 -6.52 20.20
C ALA A 73 26.29 -5.73 21.50
N ASP A 74 25.23 -5.38 22.25
CA ASP A 74 25.34 -4.61 23.49
C ASP A 74 25.87 -5.46 24.68
N SER A 75 25.59 -6.78 24.69
CA SER A 75 26.02 -7.70 25.73
C SER A 75 27.48 -8.15 25.62
N GLY A 76 28.21 -7.78 24.57
CA GLY A 76 29.61 -8.13 24.35
C GLY A 76 29.87 -9.65 24.16
N HIS A 77 28.81 -10.45 24.05
CA HIS A 77 28.93 -11.85 23.68
C HIS A 77 29.21 -11.93 22.17
N VAL A 78 30.51 -11.96 21.85
CA VAL A 78 30.93 -12.45 20.54
C VAL A 78 30.53 -13.92 20.50
N ASP A 79 29.52 -14.24 19.72
CA ASP A 79 29.17 -15.63 19.43
C ASP A 79 30.38 -16.29 18.76
N LEU A 80 31.12 -17.10 19.55
CA LEU A 80 32.36 -17.74 19.12
C LEU A 80 32.12 -18.72 17.94
N PHE A 81 30.86 -19.02 17.64
CA PHE A 81 30.43 -19.95 16.59
C PHE A 81 29.54 -19.30 15.50
N GLY A 82 29.05 -18.07 15.69
CA GLY A 82 28.13 -17.37 14.77
C GLY A 82 28.75 -16.94 13.45
N GLY A 83 30.07 -16.85 13.36
CA GLY A 83 30.78 -16.45 12.13
C GLY A 83 31.11 -17.61 11.17
N MET A 84 30.73 -18.85 11.46
CA MET A 84 31.14 -20.02 10.67
C MET A 84 30.05 -20.55 9.72
N PHE A 85 28.84 -20.03 9.82
CA PHE A 85 27.73 -20.34 8.92
C PHE A 85 27.06 -19.06 8.41
N GLU A 86 27.82 -18.21 7.73
CA GLU A 86 27.22 -17.34 6.71
C GLU A 86 26.78 -18.25 5.56
N GLU A 87 25.58 -18.83 5.64
CA GLU A 87 24.85 -19.23 4.44
C GLU A 87 24.50 -17.94 3.69
N ALA A 88 25.45 -17.51 2.85
CA ALA A 88 25.35 -16.25 2.08
C ALA A 88 24.18 -16.21 1.09
N ASP A 89 23.32 -17.23 1.06
CA ASP A 89 22.21 -17.42 0.13
C ASP A 89 20.92 -17.95 0.78
N ALA A 90 20.79 -17.91 2.11
CA ALA A 90 19.54 -18.33 2.73
C ALA A 90 18.41 -17.35 2.35
N ASP A 91 17.35 -17.87 1.73
CA ASP A 91 16.16 -17.06 1.41
C ASP A 91 15.44 -16.64 2.69
N VAL A 92 15.71 -15.44 3.17
CA VAL A 92 15.12 -14.87 4.39
C VAL A 92 13.58 -14.84 4.36
N TYR A 93 12.97 -14.96 3.19
CA TYR A 93 11.53 -15.00 3.00
C TYR A 93 10.94 -16.39 2.82
N ALA A 94 11.74 -17.48 2.93
CA ALA A 94 11.29 -18.85 2.66
C ALA A 94 9.99 -19.21 3.39
N ASN A 95 9.87 -18.84 4.68
CA ASN A 95 8.71 -19.09 5.52
C ASN A 95 7.52 -18.15 5.23
N HIS A 96 7.76 -17.07 4.51
CA HIS A 96 6.79 -16.00 4.27
C HIS A 96 6.25 -15.97 2.84
N ARG A 97 6.74 -16.85 1.95
CA ARG A 97 6.29 -16.91 0.53
C ARG A 97 4.88 -17.49 0.36
N LYS A 98 4.42 -18.29 1.33
CA LYS A 98 3.10 -18.96 1.28
C LYS A 98 2.01 -18.09 1.91
N VAL A 99 1.94 -16.83 1.53
CA VAL A 99 0.91 -15.90 1.99
C VAL A 99 -0.10 -15.64 0.88
N ARG A 100 -1.31 -15.28 1.26
CA ARG A 100 -2.32 -14.82 0.31
C ARG A 100 -1.90 -13.44 -0.22
N GLU A 101 -1.97 -13.28 -1.52
CA GLU A 101 -1.79 -11.96 -2.16
C GLU A 101 -2.79 -10.93 -1.61
N LEU A 102 -2.37 -9.69 -1.57
CA LEU A 102 -3.31 -8.60 -1.29
C LEU A 102 -4.32 -8.51 -2.45
N THR A 103 -5.57 -8.28 -2.12
CA THR A 103 -6.53 -7.87 -3.14
C THR A 103 -6.25 -6.43 -3.57
N LEU A 104 -6.65 -6.06 -4.79
CA LEU A 104 -6.58 -4.68 -5.28
C LEU A 104 -7.15 -3.69 -4.24
N LYS A 105 -8.29 -4.05 -3.64
CA LYS A 105 -8.95 -3.23 -2.63
C LYS A 105 -8.11 -3.04 -1.36
N GLU A 106 -7.45 -4.10 -0.88
CA GLU A 106 -6.57 -4.05 0.29
C GLU A 106 -5.33 -3.21 0.01
N ARG A 107 -4.72 -3.38 -1.17
CA ARG A 107 -3.59 -2.58 -1.61
C ARG A 107 -3.93 -1.10 -1.68
N LEU A 108 -4.96 -0.74 -2.44
CA LEU A 108 -5.39 0.65 -2.61
C LEU A 108 -5.84 1.29 -1.29
N LYS A 109 -6.50 0.51 -0.42
CA LYS A 109 -6.81 0.97 0.93
C LYS A 109 -5.55 1.28 1.73
N GLY A 110 -4.54 0.41 1.68
CA GLY A 110 -3.25 0.62 2.33
C GLY A 110 -2.57 1.92 1.86
N GLU A 111 -2.53 2.16 0.55
CA GLU A 111 -1.99 3.40 -0.02
C GLU A 111 -2.79 4.63 0.44
N LYS A 112 -4.13 4.56 0.39
CA LYS A 112 -4.99 5.66 0.81
C LYS A 112 -4.84 5.99 2.28
N ASP A 113 -4.78 4.98 3.15
CA ASP A 113 -4.67 5.15 4.60
C ASP A 113 -3.29 5.71 5.00
N THR A 114 -2.23 5.45 4.21
CA THR A 114 -0.86 5.87 4.50
C THR A 114 -0.44 7.15 3.80
N LEU A 115 -0.78 7.31 2.52
CA LEU A 115 -0.38 8.42 1.67
C LEU A 115 -1.48 9.47 1.47
N GLY A 116 -2.73 9.13 1.80
CA GLY A 116 -3.88 9.97 1.50
C GLY A 116 -4.33 9.94 0.04
N LEU A 117 -3.68 9.16 -0.82
CA LEU A 117 -3.98 9.02 -2.25
C LEU A 117 -3.84 7.56 -2.70
N TYR A 118 -4.38 7.24 -3.86
CA TYR A 118 -4.16 5.97 -4.56
C TYR A 118 -2.97 6.12 -5.50
N LEU A 119 -1.98 5.24 -5.39
CA LEU A 119 -0.73 5.31 -6.17
C LEU A 119 -0.73 4.33 -7.35
N THR A 120 -1.10 3.08 -7.10
CA THR A 120 -0.93 1.99 -8.07
C THR A 120 -2.20 1.63 -8.84
N GLY A 121 -3.29 2.37 -8.65
CA GLY A 121 -4.57 2.14 -9.31
C GLY A 121 -5.65 3.05 -8.74
N HIS A 122 -6.89 2.83 -9.12
CA HIS A 122 -8.05 3.52 -8.56
C HIS A 122 -9.19 2.53 -8.29
N PRO A 123 -9.95 2.65 -7.19
CA PRO A 123 -11.05 1.72 -6.92
C PRO A 123 -12.13 1.66 -7.99
N ILE A 124 -12.26 2.71 -8.81
CA ILE A 124 -13.21 2.77 -9.91
C ILE A 124 -12.81 1.88 -11.10
N ASP A 125 -11.52 1.47 -11.18
CA ASP A 125 -10.98 0.71 -12.30
C ASP A 125 -11.69 -0.66 -12.45
N GLU A 126 -12.16 -1.26 -11.34
CA GLU A 126 -12.96 -2.50 -11.35
C GLU A 126 -14.30 -2.32 -12.09
N TYR A 127 -14.84 -1.11 -12.08
CA TYR A 127 -16.16 -0.80 -12.62
C TYR A 127 -16.09 -0.05 -13.97
N GLU A 128 -14.90 0.18 -14.51
CA GLU A 128 -14.71 1.03 -15.70
C GLU A 128 -15.53 0.54 -16.89
N THR A 129 -15.60 -0.78 -17.12
CA THR A 129 -16.36 -1.38 -18.23
C THR A 129 -17.86 -1.14 -18.07
N GLU A 130 -18.38 -1.21 -16.86
CA GLU A 130 -19.79 -0.98 -16.56
C GLU A 130 -20.12 0.51 -16.66
N ILE A 131 -19.30 1.35 -16.07
CA ILE A 131 -19.47 2.80 -16.06
C ILE A 131 -19.53 3.36 -17.48
N ARG A 132 -18.65 2.91 -18.39
CA ARG A 132 -18.63 3.34 -19.79
C ARG A 132 -19.92 3.04 -20.55
N ARG A 133 -20.74 2.10 -20.08
CA ARG A 133 -22.06 1.81 -20.70
C ARG A 133 -23.10 2.85 -20.34
N PHE A 134 -23.00 3.50 -19.16
CA PHE A 134 -23.97 4.44 -18.63
C PHE A 134 -23.52 5.89 -18.74
N ALA A 135 -22.24 6.15 -18.52
CA ALA A 135 -21.64 7.49 -18.54
C ALA A 135 -20.45 7.50 -19.49
N ARG A 136 -20.65 8.10 -20.66
CA ARG A 136 -19.59 8.23 -21.67
C ARG A 136 -18.66 9.40 -21.41
N GLN A 137 -19.12 10.37 -20.64
CA GLN A 137 -18.41 11.61 -20.37
C GLN A 137 -17.65 11.50 -19.04
N ARG A 138 -16.42 11.98 -19.02
CA ARG A 138 -15.60 12.06 -17.82
C ARG A 138 -15.83 13.38 -17.10
N ILE A 139 -15.59 13.41 -15.79
CA ILE A 139 -15.75 14.62 -14.97
C ILE A 139 -14.86 15.76 -15.53
N VAL A 140 -13.63 15.46 -15.94
CA VAL A 140 -12.71 16.47 -16.52
C VAL A 140 -13.23 17.13 -17.80
N ASP A 141 -14.07 16.42 -18.56
CA ASP A 141 -14.60 16.89 -19.85
C ASP A 141 -15.93 17.63 -19.71
N LEU A 142 -16.47 17.76 -18.49
CA LEU A 142 -17.73 18.45 -18.24
C LEU A 142 -17.63 19.92 -18.61
N LYS A 143 -18.63 20.40 -19.35
CA LYS A 143 -18.78 21.81 -19.69
C LYS A 143 -20.16 22.28 -19.29
N PRO A 144 -20.32 23.55 -18.87
CA PRO A 144 -21.63 24.12 -18.62
C PRO A 144 -22.55 23.91 -19.82
N SER A 145 -23.69 23.27 -19.59
CA SER A 145 -24.68 22.98 -20.64
C SER A 145 -26.08 23.11 -20.06
N ARG A 146 -27.06 23.42 -20.93
CA ARG A 146 -28.48 23.35 -20.60
C ARG A 146 -29.04 21.92 -20.78
N GLU A 147 -28.31 21.06 -21.45
CA GLU A 147 -28.69 19.66 -21.65
C GLU A 147 -28.28 18.82 -20.44
N THR A 148 -29.04 17.76 -20.18
CA THR A 148 -28.72 16.79 -19.12
C THR A 148 -27.46 16.05 -19.48
N GLN A 149 -26.47 16.08 -18.59
CA GLN A 149 -25.23 15.32 -18.71
C GLN A 149 -25.25 14.20 -17.68
N THR A 150 -24.88 12.99 -18.12
CA THR A 150 -24.79 11.81 -17.25
C THR A 150 -23.33 11.57 -16.90
N ILE A 151 -23.03 11.57 -15.62
CA ILE A 151 -21.71 11.28 -15.06
C ILE A 151 -21.80 10.09 -14.11
N ALA A 152 -20.71 9.38 -13.94
CA ALA A 152 -20.57 8.33 -12.94
C ALA A 152 -19.21 8.46 -12.28
N GLY A 153 -19.16 8.18 -10.98
CA GLY A 153 -17.95 8.26 -10.19
C GLY A 153 -18.15 7.64 -8.82
N MET A 154 -17.06 7.45 -8.12
CA MET A 154 -17.07 6.98 -6.73
C MET A 154 -17.43 8.15 -5.81
N ILE A 155 -18.34 7.91 -4.87
CA ILE A 155 -18.65 8.88 -3.83
C ILE A 155 -17.49 8.92 -2.83
N ILE A 156 -16.75 10.02 -2.82
CA ILE A 156 -15.63 10.22 -1.89
C ILE A 156 -16.01 11.05 -0.67
N ALA A 157 -17.08 11.84 -0.78
CA ALA A 157 -17.63 12.59 0.34
C ALA A 157 -19.14 12.77 0.18
N LEU A 158 -19.83 12.70 1.31
CA LEU A 158 -21.25 13.04 1.43
C LEU A 158 -21.45 13.94 2.64
N ARG A 159 -21.91 15.15 2.41
CA ARG A 159 -22.27 16.10 3.47
C ARG A 159 -23.75 16.37 3.42
N VAL A 160 -24.44 16.11 4.52
CA VAL A 160 -25.87 16.38 4.66
C VAL A 160 -26.07 17.58 5.59
N MET A 161 -26.88 18.55 5.17
CA MET A 161 -27.24 19.71 5.98
C MET A 161 -28.71 20.10 5.74
N LYS A 162 -29.26 20.89 6.63
CA LYS A 162 -30.62 21.44 6.46
C LYS A 162 -30.54 22.80 5.79
N ASN A 163 -31.43 23.04 4.83
CA ASN A 163 -31.63 24.36 4.22
C ASN A 163 -32.39 25.31 5.19
N LYS A 164 -32.55 26.56 4.80
CA LYS A 164 -33.28 27.58 5.60
C LYS A 164 -34.75 27.22 5.84
N LYS A 165 -35.32 26.31 5.01
CA LYS A 165 -36.72 25.85 5.13
C LYS A 165 -36.85 24.58 5.98
N GLY A 166 -35.72 24.02 6.47
CA GLY A 166 -35.69 22.81 7.27
C GLY A 166 -35.54 21.52 6.47
N ASP A 167 -35.52 21.57 5.13
CA ASP A 167 -35.37 20.39 4.28
C ASP A 167 -33.92 19.88 4.29
N LYS A 168 -33.73 18.57 4.16
CA LYS A 168 -32.40 17.94 4.05
C LYS A 168 -31.84 18.18 2.65
N MET A 169 -30.60 18.68 2.61
CA MET A 169 -29.79 18.81 1.39
C MET A 169 -28.55 17.94 1.50
N GLY A 170 -28.23 17.19 0.45
CA GLY A 170 -27.02 16.38 0.34
C GLY A 170 -26.06 17.01 -0.65
N PHE A 171 -24.79 17.14 -0.25
CA PHE A 171 -23.68 17.48 -1.13
C PHE A 171 -22.85 16.24 -1.32
N VAL A 172 -22.75 15.78 -2.55
CA VAL A 172 -21.99 14.58 -2.93
C VAL A 172 -20.76 15.01 -3.71
N THR A 173 -19.59 14.51 -3.33
CA THR A 173 -18.38 14.67 -4.13
C THR A 173 -18.11 13.36 -4.84
N LEU A 174 -18.06 13.41 -6.15
CA LEU A 174 -17.74 12.26 -7.01
C LEU A 174 -16.30 12.37 -7.52
N ASP A 175 -15.67 11.20 -7.68
CA ASP A 175 -14.32 11.04 -8.27
C ASP A 175 -14.38 9.91 -9.31
N ASP A 176 -13.99 10.20 -10.54
CA ASP A 176 -13.95 9.23 -11.64
C ASP A 176 -12.53 8.95 -12.12
N ARG A 177 -11.51 9.28 -11.28
CA ARG A 177 -10.08 9.25 -11.59
C ARG A 177 -9.62 10.38 -12.52
N SER A 178 -10.49 10.92 -13.38
CA SER A 178 -10.15 12.05 -14.27
C SER A 178 -10.25 13.39 -13.55
N GLY A 179 -11.14 13.48 -12.55
CA GLY A 179 -11.41 14.70 -11.79
C GLY A 179 -12.41 14.46 -10.66
N ARG A 180 -12.73 15.55 -9.95
CA ARG A 180 -13.72 15.59 -8.86
C ARG A 180 -14.74 16.67 -9.11
N ILE A 181 -15.98 16.39 -8.74
CA ILE A 181 -17.08 17.33 -8.80
C ILE A 181 -17.97 17.21 -7.57
#